data_56a641336bec8371bae132d5a3ef6a02
#
_entry.id   56a641336bec8371bae132d5a3ef6a02
#
_cell.length_a   1.000
_cell.length_b   1.000
_cell.length_c   1.000
_cell.angle_alpha   90.00
_cell.angle_beta   90.00
_cell.angle_gamma   90.00
#
_symmetry.space_group_name_H-M   'P 1'
#
loop_
_entity.id
_entity.type
_entity.pdbx_description
1 polymer ?
#
loop_
_entity_poly.entity_id
_entity_poly.type
_entity_poly.pdbx_seq_one_letter_code
_entity_poly.pdbx_strand_id
1 'polypeptide(L)'
;MSQIQYAKTEAARHWLSLGFDLLPIQPDTKYILRGFGIHQRRIKCEDEINQFWKNQNLNIAVVSRDDHFILDFDDYSLYAEWAKSSDESFTLSYTEYTPRGAHVFLRGDVVAGLKLRDGVEVKRVSIVSPSVVAGIPYERGLGGIYRGDVDDAFSSLSVPGTQSAYLLRLEAANHKRIEKPFKRGDDLIATIKENIKLVDVFAELSPTKDTLTGSGRWISARCPFHKGGKESRSSFWIDAERGTFGCHTCNTRGDVINLFAGLTGAPVPQAIQALKDKLVADGVQ
;
A
#
# COMPACT_ATOMS: atom_id res chain seq x y z
N MET A 1 -11.14 -29.00 12.41
CA MET A 1 -11.13 -27.53 12.31
C MET A 1 -11.70 -26.98 13.60
N SER A 2 -10.99 -26.06 14.29
CA SER A 2 -11.52 -25.45 15.51
C SER A 2 -12.66 -24.49 15.16
N GLN A 3 -13.52 -24.17 16.14
CA GLN A 3 -14.63 -23.22 15.97
C GLN A 3 -14.12 -21.83 15.52
N ILE A 4 -12.94 -21.42 16.02
CA ILE A 4 -12.29 -20.17 15.65
C ILE A 4 -11.81 -20.18 14.19
N GLN A 5 -11.25 -21.29 13.72
CA GLN A 5 -10.80 -21.41 12.32
C GLN A 5 -11.97 -21.39 11.34
N TYR A 6 -13.10 -22.01 11.71
CA TYR A 6 -14.32 -21.94 10.93
C TYR A 6 -14.83 -20.48 10.82
N ALA A 7 -14.90 -19.77 11.94
CA ALA A 7 -15.33 -18.37 11.96
C ALA A 7 -14.46 -17.46 11.10
N LYS A 8 -13.12 -17.64 11.12
CA LYS A 8 -12.19 -16.87 10.28
C LYS A 8 -12.33 -17.20 8.79
N THR A 9 -12.54 -18.46 8.45
CA THR A 9 -12.76 -18.88 7.06
C THR A 9 -14.04 -18.25 6.50
N GLU A 10 -15.12 -18.25 7.25
CA GLU A 10 -16.40 -17.64 6.86
C GLU A 10 -16.29 -16.11 6.76
N ALA A 11 -15.61 -15.47 7.72
CA ALA A 11 -15.35 -14.03 7.67
C ALA A 11 -14.53 -13.65 6.41
N ALA A 12 -13.51 -14.42 6.07
CA ALA A 12 -12.72 -14.20 4.87
C ALA A 12 -13.55 -14.29 3.58
N ARG A 13 -14.43 -15.30 3.47
CA ARG A 13 -15.39 -15.43 2.35
C ARG A 13 -16.33 -14.24 2.28
N HIS A 14 -16.89 -13.85 3.42
CA HIS A 14 -17.79 -12.70 3.50
C HIS A 14 -17.13 -11.42 2.98
N TRP A 15 -15.92 -11.11 3.43
CA TRP A 15 -15.20 -9.92 2.97
C TRP A 15 -14.86 -9.94 1.48
N LEU A 16 -14.49 -11.11 0.93
CA LEU A 16 -14.31 -11.24 -0.53
C LEU A 16 -15.62 -10.98 -1.28
N SER A 17 -16.75 -11.49 -0.79
CA SER A 17 -18.06 -11.29 -1.42
C SER A 17 -18.50 -9.83 -1.41
N LEU A 18 -18.04 -9.04 -0.45
CA LEU A 18 -18.26 -7.60 -0.35
C LEU A 18 -17.33 -6.79 -1.27
N GLY A 19 -16.39 -7.43 -1.96
CA GLY A 19 -15.52 -6.78 -2.91
C GLY A 19 -14.17 -6.31 -2.34
N PHE A 20 -13.76 -6.78 -1.17
CA PHE A 20 -12.43 -6.51 -0.61
C PHE A 20 -11.42 -7.58 -1.02
N ASP A 21 -10.16 -7.19 -1.16
CA ASP A 21 -9.03 -8.12 -1.20
C ASP A 21 -8.60 -8.45 0.24
N LEU A 22 -7.95 -9.60 0.45
CA LEU A 22 -7.56 -10.02 1.79
C LEU A 22 -6.05 -10.11 1.94
N LEU A 23 -5.58 -9.83 3.16
CA LEU A 23 -4.21 -10.06 3.60
C LEU A 23 -4.20 -10.97 4.82
N PRO A 24 -3.44 -12.07 4.80
CA PRO A 24 -3.21 -12.88 5.98
C PRO A 24 -2.27 -12.15 6.94
N ILE A 25 -2.68 -12.06 8.20
CA ILE A 25 -1.95 -11.39 9.27
C ILE A 25 -1.48 -12.42 10.27
N GLN A 26 -0.28 -12.28 10.80
CA GLN A 26 0.25 -13.18 11.83
C GLN A 26 -0.67 -13.18 13.06
N PRO A 27 -0.87 -14.34 13.72
CA PRO A 27 -1.74 -14.44 14.88
C PRO A 27 -1.33 -13.46 15.97
N ASP A 28 -2.33 -12.86 16.62
CA ASP A 28 -2.17 -11.95 17.75
C ASP A 28 -1.31 -10.70 17.48
N THR A 29 -1.10 -10.37 16.21
CA THR A 29 -0.31 -9.20 15.77
C THR A 29 -1.03 -8.39 14.70
N LYS A 30 -0.39 -7.28 14.28
CA LYS A 30 -0.76 -6.48 13.10
C LYS A 30 0.17 -6.73 11.91
N TYR A 31 1.10 -7.70 11.99
CA TYR A 31 2.10 -7.95 10.97
C TYR A 31 1.55 -8.81 9.83
N ILE A 32 1.66 -8.30 8.61
CA ILE A 32 1.28 -9.02 7.40
C ILE A 32 2.18 -10.26 7.25
N LEU A 33 1.62 -11.38 6.82
CA LEU A 33 2.38 -12.59 6.54
C LEU A 33 3.39 -12.33 5.40
N ARG A 34 4.61 -12.88 5.57
CA ARG A 34 5.68 -12.70 4.58
C ARG A 34 5.24 -13.12 3.17
N GLY A 35 5.53 -12.28 2.18
CA GLY A 35 5.15 -12.49 0.79
C GLY A 35 3.79 -11.88 0.41
N PHE A 36 3.10 -11.24 1.37
CA PHE A 36 1.88 -10.48 1.15
C PHE A 36 2.09 -9.00 1.44
N GLY A 37 1.25 -8.16 0.88
CA GLY A 37 1.31 -6.70 1.09
C GLY A 37 0.30 -5.95 0.24
N ILE A 38 0.09 -4.68 0.56
CA ILE A 38 -0.86 -3.80 -0.13
C ILE A 38 -0.51 -3.68 -1.63
N HIS A 39 0.78 -3.59 -1.94
CA HIS A 39 1.31 -3.46 -3.30
C HIS A 39 1.95 -4.76 -3.82
N GLN A 40 1.75 -5.88 -3.11
CA GLN A 40 2.26 -7.19 -3.45
C GLN A 40 1.10 -8.18 -3.67
N ARG A 41 1.32 -9.45 -3.29
CA ARG A 41 0.28 -10.47 -3.35
C ARG A 41 -0.83 -10.18 -2.33
N ARG A 42 -2.08 -10.25 -2.78
CA ARG A 42 -3.31 -10.26 -1.99
C ARG A 42 -4.13 -11.47 -2.38
N ILE A 43 -4.99 -11.91 -1.50
CA ILE A 43 -5.96 -12.97 -1.78
C ILE A 43 -7.20 -12.33 -2.39
N LYS A 44 -7.56 -12.78 -3.60
CA LYS A 44 -8.62 -12.20 -4.42
C LYS A 44 -9.70 -13.20 -4.83
N CYS A 45 -9.51 -14.47 -4.51
CA CYS A 45 -10.43 -15.55 -4.86
C CYS A 45 -10.65 -16.49 -3.67
N GLU A 46 -11.77 -17.20 -3.70
CA GLU A 46 -12.20 -18.08 -2.61
C GLU A 46 -11.30 -19.32 -2.47
N ASP A 47 -10.73 -19.81 -3.56
CA ASP A 47 -9.91 -21.03 -3.56
C ASP A 47 -8.67 -20.89 -2.64
N GLU A 48 -8.15 -19.68 -2.48
CA GLU A 48 -7.00 -19.41 -1.63
C GLU A 48 -7.39 -19.34 -0.14
N ILE A 49 -8.66 -19.08 0.22
CA ILE A 49 -9.08 -18.89 1.61
C ILE A 49 -8.80 -20.13 2.46
N ASN A 50 -9.09 -21.31 1.93
CA ASN A 50 -8.90 -22.55 2.65
C ASN A 50 -7.41 -22.81 2.98
N GLN A 51 -6.51 -22.37 2.10
CA GLN A 51 -5.07 -22.50 2.31
C GLN A 51 -4.59 -21.72 3.54
N PHE A 52 -5.15 -20.53 3.78
CA PHE A 52 -4.65 -19.60 4.81
C PHE A 52 -5.46 -19.66 6.11
N TRP A 53 -6.77 -19.87 6.07
CA TRP A 53 -7.59 -19.79 7.29
C TRP A 53 -8.18 -21.11 7.74
N LYS A 54 -8.30 -22.14 6.88
CA LYS A 54 -8.83 -23.44 7.31
C LYS A 54 -7.89 -24.17 8.27
N ASN A 55 -6.59 -24.09 8.03
CA ASN A 55 -5.57 -24.86 8.75
C ASN A 55 -4.63 -24.00 9.61
N GLN A 56 -4.77 -22.67 9.56
CA GLN A 56 -3.91 -21.74 10.28
C GLN A 56 -4.76 -20.73 11.05
N ASN A 57 -4.28 -20.32 12.22
CA ASN A 57 -4.98 -19.32 13.06
C ASN A 57 -4.54 -17.89 12.68
N LEU A 58 -4.47 -17.58 11.39
CA LEU A 58 -4.09 -16.25 10.93
C LEU A 58 -5.20 -15.24 11.19
N ASN A 59 -4.84 -14.00 11.49
CA ASN A 59 -5.76 -12.88 11.49
C ASN A 59 -6.05 -12.44 10.05
N ILE A 60 -7.11 -11.64 9.89
CA ILE A 60 -7.58 -11.15 8.58
C ILE A 60 -7.41 -9.64 8.55
N ALA A 61 -6.78 -9.12 7.51
CA ALA A 61 -6.95 -7.74 7.12
C ALA A 61 -7.61 -7.67 5.73
N VAL A 62 -8.42 -6.65 5.54
CA VAL A 62 -9.04 -6.33 4.27
C VAL A 62 -8.32 -5.17 3.59
N VAL A 63 -8.31 -5.20 2.27
CA VAL A 63 -7.82 -4.09 1.43
C VAL A 63 -8.98 -3.61 0.59
N SER A 64 -9.40 -2.38 0.78
CA SER A 64 -10.45 -1.79 -0.04
C SER A 64 -9.99 -1.65 -1.50
N ARG A 65 -10.91 -1.94 -2.41
CA ARG A 65 -10.79 -1.62 -3.83
C ARG A 65 -11.15 -0.15 -4.06
N ASP A 66 -11.10 0.30 -5.29
CA ASP A 66 -11.21 1.73 -5.62
C ASP A 66 -12.55 2.39 -5.22
N ASP A 67 -13.60 1.59 -5.01
CA ASP A 67 -14.94 2.05 -4.64
C ASP A 67 -15.29 1.88 -3.15
N HIS A 68 -14.30 1.56 -2.32
CA HIS A 68 -14.48 1.38 -0.88
C HIS A 68 -13.41 2.14 -0.10
N PHE A 69 -13.77 2.61 1.08
CA PHE A 69 -12.84 3.19 2.03
C PHE A 69 -13.25 2.86 3.47
N ILE A 70 -12.33 3.08 4.39
CA ILE A 70 -12.50 2.79 5.81
C ILE A 70 -12.24 4.08 6.56
N LEU A 71 -13.21 4.54 7.35
CA LEU A 71 -12.97 5.56 8.35
C LEU A 71 -12.42 4.89 9.60
N ASP A 72 -11.22 5.26 9.98
CA ASP A 72 -10.55 4.77 11.18
C ASP A 72 -10.60 5.83 12.27
N PHE A 73 -11.24 5.49 13.37
CA PHE A 73 -11.32 6.28 14.58
C PHE A 73 -10.38 5.67 15.61
N ASP A 74 -9.34 6.39 15.99
CA ASP A 74 -8.36 5.94 16.99
C ASP A 74 -8.92 5.86 18.41
N ASP A 75 -10.06 6.52 18.67
CA ASP A 75 -10.74 6.54 19.96
C ASP A 75 -12.26 6.40 19.77
N TYR A 76 -12.89 5.63 20.67
CA TYR A 76 -14.33 5.39 20.62
C TYR A 76 -15.17 6.67 20.85
N SER A 77 -14.67 7.62 21.62
CA SER A 77 -15.37 8.90 21.83
C SER A 77 -15.48 9.72 20.53
N LEU A 78 -14.44 9.68 19.68
CA LEU A 78 -14.45 10.31 18.36
C LEU A 78 -15.48 9.67 17.42
N TYR A 79 -15.57 8.32 17.44
CA TYR A 79 -16.61 7.60 16.71
C TYR A 79 -18.01 7.96 17.21
N ALA A 80 -18.23 7.96 18.53
CA ALA A 80 -19.53 8.26 19.12
C ALA A 80 -19.97 9.71 18.86
N GLU A 81 -19.04 10.65 18.84
CA GLU A 81 -19.32 12.05 18.45
C GLU A 81 -19.73 12.14 16.99
N TRP A 82 -18.97 11.51 16.10
CA TRP A 82 -19.29 11.44 14.67
C TRP A 82 -20.64 10.78 14.42
N ALA A 83 -20.91 9.63 15.04
CA ALA A 83 -22.16 8.90 14.89
C ALA A 83 -23.39 9.70 15.33
N LYS A 84 -23.26 10.59 16.33
CA LYS A 84 -24.35 11.47 16.77
C LYS A 84 -24.62 12.63 15.80
N SER A 85 -23.63 13.08 15.09
CA SER A 85 -23.70 14.24 14.19
C SER A 85 -23.89 13.87 12.71
N SER A 86 -23.73 12.58 12.38
CA SER A 86 -23.86 12.07 11.02
C SER A 86 -25.30 11.68 10.69
N ASP A 87 -25.61 11.68 9.39
CA ASP A 87 -26.86 11.11 8.90
C ASP A 87 -27.02 9.65 9.37
N GLU A 88 -28.24 9.28 9.69
CA GLU A 88 -28.55 7.91 10.19
C GLU A 88 -28.08 6.82 9.22
N SER A 89 -28.08 7.09 7.93
CA SER A 89 -27.58 6.18 6.90
C SER A 89 -26.10 5.79 7.07
N PHE A 90 -25.26 6.70 7.57
CA PHE A 90 -23.86 6.41 7.84
C PHE A 90 -23.66 5.61 9.13
N THR A 91 -24.49 5.86 10.14
CA THR A 91 -24.45 5.12 11.39
C THR A 91 -24.94 3.68 11.24
N LEU A 92 -25.71 3.39 10.19
CA LEU A 92 -26.13 2.04 9.79
C LEU A 92 -25.07 1.32 8.95
N SER A 93 -23.98 1.97 8.58
CA SER A 93 -22.88 1.32 7.88
C SER A 93 -22.17 0.31 8.76
N TYR A 94 -21.69 -0.76 8.11
CA TYR A 94 -20.95 -1.79 8.80
C TYR A 94 -19.79 -1.20 9.59
N THR A 95 -19.81 -1.40 10.89
CA THR A 95 -18.82 -0.88 11.81
C THR A 95 -18.19 -2.03 12.57
N GLU A 96 -16.87 -2.01 12.74
CA GLU A 96 -16.16 -2.90 13.64
C GLU A 96 -15.53 -2.12 14.77
N TYR A 97 -15.63 -2.66 15.96
CA TYR A 97 -15.01 -2.10 17.15
C TYR A 97 -13.62 -2.68 17.33
N THR A 98 -12.66 -1.77 17.46
CA THR A 98 -11.25 -2.11 17.71
C THR A 98 -10.94 -2.00 19.19
N PRO A 99 -9.77 -2.44 19.66
CA PRO A 99 -9.40 -2.29 21.06
C PRO A 99 -9.46 -0.85 21.64
N ARG A 100 -9.46 0.17 20.78
CA ARG A 100 -9.45 1.58 21.22
C ARG A 100 -10.50 2.45 20.56
N GLY A 101 -10.98 2.09 19.39
CA GLY A 101 -11.88 2.92 18.60
C GLY A 101 -12.77 2.10 17.66
N ALA A 102 -13.01 2.59 16.46
CA ALA A 102 -13.88 1.93 15.50
C ALA A 102 -13.42 2.10 14.05
N HIS A 103 -13.75 1.13 13.21
CA HIS A 103 -13.62 1.19 11.77
C HIS A 103 -15.00 1.19 11.12
N VAL A 104 -15.33 2.19 10.34
CA VAL A 104 -16.57 2.27 9.57
C VAL A 104 -16.26 2.04 8.10
N PHE A 105 -16.97 1.08 7.50
CA PHE A 105 -16.75 0.67 6.12
C PHE A 105 -17.79 1.32 5.22
N LEU A 106 -17.32 2.07 4.24
CA LEU A 106 -18.13 2.89 3.36
C LEU A 106 -17.77 2.64 1.89
N ARG A 107 -18.73 2.94 1.00
CA ARG A 107 -18.49 2.98 -0.45
C ARG A 107 -18.41 4.42 -0.92
N GLY A 108 -17.41 4.71 -1.73
CA GLY A 108 -17.22 6.01 -2.33
C GLY A 108 -15.81 6.16 -2.89
N ASP A 109 -15.60 7.20 -3.66
CA ASP A 109 -14.32 7.48 -4.31
C ASP A 109 -13.50 8.44 -3.43
N VAL A 110 -12.59 7.89 -2.62
CA VAL A 110 -11.81 8.67 -1.64
C VAL A 110 -10.31 8.38 -1.72
N VAL A 111 -9.52 9.40 -1.47
CA VAL A 111 -8.06 9.30 -1.35
C VAL A 111 -7.69 8.70 0.01
N ALA A 112 -7.12 7.50 0.00
CA ALA A 112 -6.62 6.87 1.22
C ALA A 112 -5.40 7.60 1.81
N GLY A 113 -5.25 7.49 3.14
CA GLY A 113 -4.18 8.16 3.88
C GLY A 113 -4.51 9.63 4.18
N LEU A 114 -5.75 10.06 3.95
CA LEU A 114 -6.21 11.40 4.29
C LEU A 114 -6.51 11.47 5.79
N LYS A 115 -5.77 12.30 6.52
CA LYS A 115 -6.14 12.69 7.89
C LYS A 115 -7.25 13.73 7.83
N LEU A 116 -8.39 13.41 8.42
CA LEU A 116 -9.55 14.31 8.50
C LEU A 116 -9.41 15.25 9.69
N ARG A 117 -9.08 14.69 10.86
CA ARG A 117 -8.70 15.38 12.09
C ARG A 117 -7.78 14.48 12.91
N ASP A 118 -7.30 14.96 14.06
CA ASP A 118 -6.52 14.13 14.97
C ASP A 118 -7.35 12.93 15.44
N GLY A 119 -6.79 11.72 15.27
CA GLY A 119 -7.44 10.47 15.60
C GLY A 119 -8.51 9.98 14.62
N VAL A 120 -8.69 10.63 13.45
CA VAL A 120 -9.61 10.17 12.40
C VAL A 120 -8.95 10.24 11.03
N GLU A 121 -8.81 9.10 10.37
CA GLU A 121 -8.20 9.02 9.04
C GLU A 121 -8.95 8.08 8.07
N VAL A 122 -8.74 8.29 6.79
CA VAL A 122 -9.23 7.39 5.73
C VAL A 122 -8.18 6.34 5.44
N LYS A 123 -8.54 5.08 5.59
CA LYS A 123 -7.67 3.93 5.31
C LYS A 123 -8.16 3.10 4.13
N ARG A 124 -7.23 2.39 3.51
CA ARG A 124 -7.53 1.30 2.55
C ARG A 124 -7.35 -0.08 3.16
N VAL A 125 -6.67 -0.19 4.28
CA VAL A 125 -6.36 -1.47 4.91
C VAL A 125 -6.76 -1.43 6.36
N SER A 126 -7.47 -2.45 6.80
CA SER A 126 -7.81 -2.63 8.20
C SER A 126 -7.84 -4.10 8.59
N ILE A 127 -7.41 -4.39 9.81
CA ILE A 127 -7.64 -5.68 10.45
C ILE A 127 -9.13 -5.75 10.82
N VAL A 128 -9.73 -6.92 10.59
CA VAL A 128 -11.16 -7.12 10.77
C VAL A 128 -11.49 -8.31 11.68
N SER A 129 -12.68 -8.30 12.26
CA SER A 129 -13.22 -9.40 13.04
C SER A 129 -13.26 -10.72 12.23
N PRO A 130 -13.00 -11.88 12.82
CA PRO A 130 -12.74 -12.16 14.22
C PRO A 130 -11.23 -12.22 14.56
N SER A 131 -10.46 -11.26 14.13
CA SER A 131 -9.03 -11.16 14.45
C SER A 131 -8.80 -10.78 15.90
N VAL A 132 -7.64 -11.20 16.44
CA VAL A 132 -7.22 -10.88 17.80
C VAL A 132 -5.83 -10.22 17.72
N VAL A 133 -5.64 -9.12 18.43
CA VAL A 133 -4.37 -8.38 18.47
C VAL A 133 -4.03 -8.07 19.93
N ALA A 134 -2.86 -8.51 20.37
CA ALA A 134 -2.43 -8.38 21.76
C ALA A 134 -3.45 -8.91 22.77
N GLY A 135 -4.03 -10.07 22.45
CA GLY A 135 -5.07 -10.71 23.26
C GLY A 135 -6.47 -10.09 23.20
N ILE A 136 -6.66 -8.98 22.46
CA ILE A 136 -7.93 -8.26 22.37
C ILE A 136 -8.60 -8.54 21.02
N PRO A 137 -9.85 -9.03 20.99
CA PRO A 137 -10.57 -9.29 19.75
C PRO A 137 -11.05 -7.99 19.08
N TYR A 138 -11.12 -8.04 17.76
CA TYR A 138 -11.91 -7.12 16.96
C TYR A 138 -13.36 -7.59 16.95
N GLU A 139 -14.29 -6.72 17.30
CA GLU A 139 -15.69 -7.07 17.43
C GLU A 139 -16.50 -6.58 16.24
N ARG A 140 -17.35 -7.48 15.76
CA ARG A 140 -18.23 -7.20 14.63
C ARG A 140 -19.41 -6.35 15.09
N GLY A 141 -19.66 -5.23 14.43
CA GLY A 141 -20.88 -4.46 14.55
C GLY A 141 -22.01 -4.99 13.67
N LEU A 142 -23.11 -4.28 13.67
CA LEU A 142 -24.27 -4.51 12.80
C LEU A 142 -24.21 -3.58 11.60
N GLY A 143 -24.92 -3.91 10.52
CA GLY A 143 -25.09 -3.06 9.35
C GLY A 143 -24.56 -3.66 8.05
N GLY A 144 -24.87 -3.00 6.95
CA GLY A 144 -24.36 -3.25 5.61
C GLY A 144 -23.37 -2.16 5.19
N ILE A 145 -22.62 -2.36 4.11
CA ILE A 145 -21.74 -1.32 3.59
C ILE A 145 -22.60 -0.32 2.83
N TYR A 146 -22.75 0.86 3.42
CA TYR A 146 -23.57 1.93 2.85
C TYR A 146 -22.84 2.59 1.66
N ARG A 147 -23.62 2.96 0.64
CA ARG A 147 -23.16 3.77 -0.49
C ARG A 147 -23.80 5.14 -0.38
N GLY A 148 -23.03 6.12 0.02
CA GLY A 148 -23.47 7.51 0.16
C GLY A 148 -22.51 8.49 -0.48
N ASP A 149 -22.91 9.75 -0.50
CA ASP A 149 -22.02 10.82 -0.86
C ASP A 149 -20.95 10.94 0.23
N VAL A 150 -19.69 10.93 -0.19
CA VAL A 150 -18.55 11.01 0.71
C VAL A 150 -18.49 12.35 1.43
N ASP A 151 -18.91 13.41 0.75
CA ASP A 151 -18.95 14.77 1.32
C ASP A 151 -19.94 14.85 2.50
N ASP A 152 -21.04 14.11 2.46
CA ASP A 152 -21.99 14.02 3.57
C ASP A 152 -21.42 13.28 4.77
N ALA A 153 -20.68 12.18 4.54
CA ALA A 153 -20.00 11.44 5.63
C ALA A 153 -18.96 12.30 6.35
N PHE A 154 -18.36 13.24 5.65
CA PHE A 154 -17.33 14.14 6.19
C PHE A 154 -17.86 15.48 6.68
N SER A 155 -19.04 15.91 6.25
CA SER A 155 -19.65 17.16 6.68
C SER A 155 -19.84 17.22 8.20
N SER A 156 -20.18 16.08 8.80
CA SER A 156 -20.35 15.94 10.24
C SER A 156 -19.04 15.76 11.03
N LEU A 157 -17.92 15.48 10.36
CA LEU A 157 -16.58 15.50 10.98
C LEU A 157 -15.97 16.91 11.06
N SER A 158 -16.65 17.90 10.48
CA SER A 158 -16.18 19.26 10.43
C SER A 158 -16.43 19.99 11.76
N VAL A 159 -15.38 20.22 12.53
CA VAL A 159 -15.31 21.40 13.40
C VAL A 159 -15.45 22.63 12.49
N PRO A 160 -16.20 23.68 12.87
CA PRO A 160 -16.31 24.90 12.07
C PRO A 160 -14.91 25.39 11.66
N GLY A 161 -14.66 25.45 10.35
CA GLY A 161 -13.35 25.75 9.76
C GLY A 161 -12.61 24.54 9.11
N THR A 162 -12.99 23.29 9.38
CA THR A 162 -12.32 22.09 8.83
C THR A 162 -12.91 21.63 7.51
N GLN A 163 -14.16 21.98 7.20
CA GLN A 163 -14.77 21.68 5.91
C GLN A 163 -13.97 22.32 4.76
N SER A 164 -13.54 23.57 4.97
CA SER A 164 -12.65 24.29 4.04
C SER A 164 -11.26 23.60 3.94
N ALA A 165 -10.71 23.09 5.05
CA ALA A 165 -9.42 22.40 5.04
C ALA A 165 -9.50 21.00 4.40
N TYR A 166 -10.62 20.30 4.53
CA TYR A 166 -10.86 19.03 3.86
C TYR A 166 -11.04 19.23 2.35
N LEU A 167 -11.92 20.14 1.93
CA LEU A 167 -12.10 20.48 0.52
C LEU A 167 -10.81 21.01 -0.11
N LEU A 168 -10.06 21.87 0.58
CA LEU A 168 -8.74 22.32 0.14
C LEU A 168 -7.72 21.17 0.05
N ARG A 169 -7.79 20.16 0.91
CA ARG A 169 -6.95 18.97 0.83
C ARG A 169 -7.38 18.03 -0.30
N LEU A 170 -8.68 17.86 -0.52
CA LEU A 170 -9.23 17.17 -1.69
C LEU A 170 -8.89 17.90 -2.98
N GLU A 171 -9.07 19.20 -3.02
CA GLU A 171 -8.71 20.04 -4.16
C GLU A 171 -7.20 20.00 -4.39
N ALA A 172 -6.37 20.10 -3.35
CA ALA A 172 -4.92 19.97 -3.45
C ALA A 172 -4.50 18.55 -3.86
N ALA A 173 -5.18 17.50 -3.38
CA ALA A 173 -4.93 16.13 -3.79
C ALA A 173 -5.41 15.89 -5.23
N ASN A 174 -6.55 16.47 -5.62
CA ASN A 174 -7.08 16.45 -6.98
C ASN A 174 -6.27 17.36 -7.91
N HIS A 175 -5.83 18.54 -7.48
CA HIS A 175 -4.88 19.38 -8.24
C HIS A 175 -3.53 18.67 -8.44
N LYS A 176 -2.97 18.03 -7.41
CA LYS A 176 -1.78 17.19 -7.58
C LYS A 176 -2.03 15.99 -8.50
N ARG A 177 -3.29 15.54 -8.63
CA ARG A 177 -3.72 14.48 -9.55
C ARG A 177 -3.91 15.01 -10.98
N ILE A 178 -4.35 16.27 -11.14
CA ILE A 178 -4.61 16.93 -12.43
C ILE A 178 -3.32 17.52 -13.02
N GLU A 179 -2.41 18.02 -12.17
CA GLU A 179 -1.10 18.54 -12.61
C GLU A 179 -0.07 17.45 -12.93
N LYS A 180 -0.41 16.16 -12.66
CA LYS A 180 0.44 15.05 -13.09
C LYS A 180 -0.06 14.53 -14.42
N PRO A 181 0.71 14.70 -15.52
CA PRO A 181 0.38 14.11 -16.82
C PRO A 181 0.43 12.57 -16.81
N PHE A 182 0.69 11.95 -15.67
CA PHE A 182 0.80 10.51 -15.49
C PHE A 182 -0.49 9.94 -14.89
N LYS A 183 -1.19 9.14 -15.67
CA LYS A 183 -2.34 8.32 -15.26
C LYS A 183 -1.84 7.23 -14.29
N ARG A 184 -2.27 7.22 -13.01
CA ARG A 184 -2.02 6.25 -11.94
C ARG A 184 -0.53 6.01 -11.57
N GLY A 185 -0.24 5.62 -10.33
CA GLY A 185 1.12 5.32 -9.87
C GLY A 185 1.81 4.18 -10.64
N ASP A 186 1.05 3.26 -11.22
CA ASP A 186 1.53 2.19 -12.09
C ASP A 186 2.08 2.74 -13.42
N ASP A 187 1.50 3.79 -13.98
CA ASP A 187 1.97 4.43 -15.22
C ASP A 187 3.30 5.18 -15.02
N LEU A 188 3.49 5.86 -13.89
CA LEU A 188 4.76 6.53 -13.60
C LEU A 188 5.91 5.54 -13.43
N ILE A 189 5.68 4.47 -12.70
CA ILE A 189 6.66 3.40 -12.52
C ILE A 189 6.99 2.73 -13.85
N ALA A 190 5.99 2.45 -14.67
CA ALA A 190 6.16 1.92 -16.01
C ALA A 190 6.97 2.91 -16.88
N THR A 191 6.58 4.18 -16.90
CA THR A 191 7.28 5.24 -17.64
C THR A 191 8.74 5.38 -17.22
N ILE A 192 9.04 5.34 -15.92
CA ILE A 192 10.42 5.36 -15.42
C ILE A 192 11.21 4.15 -15.96
N LYS A 193 10.63 2.95 -15.88
CA LYS A 193 11.28 1.70 -16.31
C LYS A 193 11.49 1.63 -17.83
N GLU A 194 10.61 2.22 -18.60
CA GLU A 194 10.70 2.25 -20.06
C GLU A 194 11.70 3.28 -20.58
N ASN A 195 11.81 4.43 -19.92
CA ASN A 195 12.59 5.55 -20.42
C ASN A 195 13.95 5.71 -19.75
N ILE A 196 14.16 5.20 -18.53
CA ILE A 196 15.45 5.29 -17.84
C ILE A 196 16.16 3.94 -17.86
N LYS A 197 17.28 3.88 -18.55
CA LYS A 197 18.05 2.64 -18.67
C LYS A 197 18.88 2.38 -17.42
N LEU A 198 18.84 1.15 -16.93
CA LEU A 198 19.63 0.68 -15.80
C LEU A 198 21.13 0.95 -15.95
N VAL A 199 21.64 0.78 -17.16
CA VAL A 199 23.06 0.97 -17.49
C VAL A 199 23.47 2.43 -17.29
N ASP A 200 22.62 3.38 -17.67
CA ASP A 200 22.89 4.81 -17.55
C ASP A 200 22.94 5.21 -16.07
N VAL A 201 21.99 4.74 -15.27
CA VAL A 201 21.98 4.97 -13.82
C VAL A 201 23.22 4.37 -13.15
N PHE A 202 23.61 3.15 -13.56
CA PHE A 202 24.81 2.51 -13.03
C PHE A 202 26.07 3.29 -13.42
N ALA A 203 26.19 3.70 -14.68
CA ALA A 203 27.34 4.45 -15.19
C ALA A 203 27.47 5.84 -14.56
N GLU A 204 26.33 6.45 -14.18
CA GLU A 204 26.31 7.77 -13.55
C GLU A 204 26.66 7.70 -12.07
N LEU A 205 26.05 6.78 -11.33
CA LEU A 205 26.02 6.80 -9.86
C LEU A 205 26.88 5.72 -9.19
N SER A 206 27.25 4.65 -9.91
CA SER A 206 27.94 3.53 -9.25
C SER A 206 29.40 3.85 -8.97
N PRO A 207 29.90 3.55 -7.76
CA PRO A 207 31.32 3.64 -7.44
C PRO A 207 32.18 2.61 -8.22
N THR A 208 31.54 1.64 -8.86
CA THR A 208 32.20 0.58 -9.64
C THR A 208 31.93 0.71 -11.15
N LYS A 209 31.49 1.87 -11.61
CA LYS A 209 31.13 2.14 -13.02
C LYS A 209 32.22 1.78 -14.02
N ASP A 210 33.49 2.00 -13.66
CA ASP A 210 34.65 1.71 -14.51
C ASP A 210 34.86 0.20 -14.72
N THR A 211 34.10 -0.65 -14.05
CA THR A 211 34.16 -2.10 -14.18
C THR A 211 33.09 -2.68 -15.09
N LEU A 212 32.25 -1.82 -15.70
CA LEU A 212 31.25 -2.25 -16.68
C LEU A 212 31.91 -2.95 -17.87
N THR A 213 31.44 -4.14 -18.16
CA THR A 213 31.91 -4.97 -19.29
C THR A 213 30.74 -5.66 -19.96
N GLY A 214 30.88 -5.93 -21.25
CA GLY A 214 29.82 -6.52 -22.06
C GLY A 214 29.04 -5.50 -22.88
N SER A 215 28.25 -6.00 -23.82
CA SER A 215 27.39 -5.22 -24.70
C SER A 215 26.12 -6.00 -25.03
N GLY A 216 25.09 -5.33 -25.50
CA GLY A 216 23.80 -5.92 -25.78
C GLY A 216 23.01 -6.24 -24.50
N ARG A 217 22.41 -7.41 -24.44
CA ARG A 217 21.49 -7.77 -23.34
C ARG A 217 22.18 -7.92 -22.00
N TRP A 218 23.34 -8.57 -21.94
CA TRP A 218 24.03 -8.92 -20.69
C TRP A 218 25.25 -8.04 -20.46
N ILE A 219 25.21 -7.28 -19.38
CA ILE A 219 26.28 -6.40 -18.94
C ILE A 219 26.70 -6.85 -17.53
N SER A 220 28.02 -6.89 -17.29
CA SER A 220 28.58 -7.30 -16.02
C SER A 220 29.40 -6.19 -15.38
N ALA A 221 29.46 -6.15 -14.06
CA ALA A 221 30.28 -5.21 -13.31
C ALA A 221 30.67 -5.80 -11.94
N ARG A 222 31.57 -5.13 -11.22
CA ARG A 222 31.71 -5.35 -9.78
C ARG A 222 30.51 -4.81 -9.05
N CYS A 223 30.06 -5.53 -8.03
CA CYS A 223 28.88 -5.15 -7.28
C CYS A 223 29.13 -3.92 -6.38
N PRO A 224 28.34 -2.85 -6.47
CA PRO A 224 28.50 -1.68 -5.62
C PRO A 224 27.98 -1.89 -4.19
N PHE A 225 27.18 -2.94 -3.95
CA PHE A 225 26.44 -3.12 -2.71
C PHE A 225 27.14 -3.99 -1.65
N HIS A 226 28.22 -4.64 -1.99
CA HIS A 226 29.00 -5.41 -1.01
C HIS A 226 30.51 -5.21 -1.19
N LYS A 227 31.25 -5.41 -0.12
CA LYS A 227 32.72 -5.24 -0.08
C LYS A 227 33.21 -3.88 -0.62
N GLY A 228 32.35 -2.86 -0.64
CA GLY A 228 32.67 -1.54 -1.18
C GLY A 228 33.10 -1.57 -2.66
N GLY A 229 32.62 -2.54 -3.45
CA GLY A 229 33.01 -2.72 -4.84
C GLY A 229 34.41 -3.29 -5.09
N LYS A 230 35.11 -3.76 -4.03
CA LYS A 230 36.49 -4.27 -4.09
C LYS A 230 36.58 -5.78 -4.28
N GLU A 231 35.65 -6.36 -5.01
CA GLU A 231 35.72 -7.78 -5.36
C GLU A 231 36.68 -8.02 -6.54
N SER A 232 37.29 -9.23 -6.58
CA SER A 232 38.26 -9.57 -7.62
C SER A 232 37.61 -9.94 -8.96
N ARG A 233 36.34 -10.36 -8.96
CA ARG A 233 35.59 -10.75 -10.16
C ARG A 233 34.25 -10.05 -10.19
N SER A 234 33.73 -9.80 -11.40
CA SER A 234 32.39 -9.24 -11.59
C SER A 234 31.32 -10.23 -11.13
N SER A 235 30.54 -9.86 -10.15
CA SER A 235 29.40 -10.64 -9.63
C SER A 235 28.05 -9.98 -9.91
N PHE A 236 28.07 -8.74 -10.33
CA PHE A 236 26.90 -7.95 -10.67
C PHE A 236 26.56 -8.08 -12.17
N TRP A 237 25.30 -8.21 -12.48
CA TRP A 237 24.81 -8.32 -13.84
C TRP A 237 23.62 -7.41 -14.07
N ILE A 238 23.46 -6.93 -15.29
CA ILE A 238 22.33 -6.17 -15.80
C ILE A 238 21.77 -6.92 -17.01
N ASP A 239 20.49 -7.23 -17.00
CA ASP A 239 19.70 -7.62 -18.17
C ASP A 239 19.08 -6.36 -18.77
N ALA A 240 19.74 -5.80 -19.79
CA ALA A 240 19.33 -4.54 -20.42
C ALA A 240 18.00 -4.64 -21.16
N GLU A 241 17.62 -5.84 -21.64
CA GLU A 241 16.33 -6.07 -22.31
C GLU A 241 15.17 -6.11 -21.32
N ARG A 242 15.37 -6.73 -20.16
CA ARG A 242 14.34 -6.84 -19.12
C ARG A 242 14.33 -5.67 -18.14
N GLY A 243 15.32 -4.79 -18.18
CA GLY A 243 15.44 -3.69 -17.23
C GLY A 243 15.62 -4.16 -15.78
N THR A 244 16.38 -5.25 -15.58
CA THR A 244 16.61 -5.84 -14.26
C THR A 244 18.09 -6.04 -13.98
N PHE A 245 18.46 -6.04 -12.71
CA PHE A 245 19.83 -6.34 -12.28
C PHE A 245 19.85 -7.35 -11.14
N GLY A 246 21.02 -7.92 -10.91
CA GLY A 246 21.26 -8.74 -9.73
C GLY A 246 22.73 -8.96 -9.46
N CYS A 247 23.01 -9.49 -8.27
CA CYS A 247 24.34 -9.91 -7.85
C CYS A 247 24.32 -11.36 -7.38
N HIS A 248 25.25 -12.16 -7.94
CA HIS A 248 25.38 -13.57 -7.57
C HIS A 248 25.92 -13.77 -6.15
N THR A 249 26.63 -12.79 -5.59
CA THR A 249 27.29 -12.92 -4.29
C THR A 249 26.40 -12.42 -3.14
N CYS A 250 25.84 -11.22 -3.22
CA CYS A 250 25.01 -10.67 -2.14
C CYS A 250 23.51 -10.83 -2.37
N ASN A 251 23.10 -11.43 -3.48
CA ASN A 251 21.71 -11.69 -3.86
C ASN A 251 20.81 -10.45 -3.97
N THR A 252 21.39 -9.25 -4.03
CA THR A 252 20.65 -8.00 -4.32
C THR A 252 20.09 -8.08 -5.73
N ARG A 253 18.83 -7.71 -5.90
CA ARG A 253 18.11 -7.75 -7.20
C ARG A 253 17.12 -6.61 -7.27
N GLY A 254 16.79 -6.19 -8.48
CA GLY A 254 15.77 -5.18 -8.67
C GLY A 254 15.69 -4.63 -10.09
N ASP A 255 15.02 -3.51 -10.21
CA ASP A 255 14.88 -2.69 -11.39
C ASP A 255 15.63 -1.34 -11.25
N VAL A 256 15.42 -0.42 -12.18
CA VAL A 256 16.07 0.89 -12.16
C VAL A 256 15.79 1.70 -10.90
N ILE A 257 14.58 1.58 -10.33
CA ILE A 257 14.20 2.28 -9.09
C ILE A 257 14.97 1.72 -7.89
N ASN A 258 15.06 0.39 -7.80
CA ASN A 258 15.82 -0.28 -6.75
C ASN A 258 17.33 0.01 -6.86
N LEU A 259 17.85 0.07 -8.08
CA LEU A 259 19.25 0.43 -8.33
C LEU A 259 19.55 1.85 -7.87
N PHE A 260 18.74 2.82 -8.30
CA PHE A 260 18.89 4.22 -7.92
C PHE A 260 18.79 4.39 -6.39
N ALA A 261 17.77 3.81 -5.75
CA ALA A 261 17.59 3.85 -4.31
C ALA A 261 18.79 3.27 -3.56
N GLY A 262 19.29 2.11 -4.02
CA GLY A 262 20.46 1.46 -3.40
C GLY A 262 21.77 2.24 -3.58
N LEU A 263 21.99 2.87 -4.72
CA LEU A 263 23.20 3.64 -4.99
C LEU A 263 23.23 4.99 -4.28
N THR A 264 22.06 5.63 -4.14
CA THR A 264 21.95 6.95 -3.48
C THR A 264 21.68 6.85 -1.98
N GLY A 265 21.30 5.68 -1.47
CA GLY A 265 20.81 5.50 -0.10
C GLY A 265 19.42 6.13 0.16
N ALA A 266 18.74 6.59 -0.87
CA ALA A 266 17.43 7.22 -0.76
C ALA A 266 16.33 6.16 -0.56
N PRO A 267 15.30 6.44 0.27
CA PRO A 267 14.09 5.63 0.33
C PRO A 267 13.42 5.53 -1.05
N VAL A 268 12.79 4.38 -1.36
CA VAL A 268 12.16 4.12 -2.67
C VAL A 268 11.21 5.24 -3.13
N PRO A 269 10.36 5.84 -2.28
CA PRO A 269 9.50 6.95 -2.72
C PRO A 269 10.28 8.18 -3.18
N GLN A 270 11.41 8.49 -2.53
CA GLN A 270 12.30 9.60 -2.94
C GLN A 270 13.06 9.27 -4.23
N ALA A 271 13.49 8.02 -4.39
CA ALA A 271 14.09 7.54 -5.63
C ALA A 271 13.12 7.67 -6.82
N ILE A 272 11.85 7.30 -6.65
CA ILE A 272 10.81 7.48 -7.68
C ILE A 272 10.65 8.97 -8.02
N GLN A 273 10.62 9.85 -7.02
CA GLN A 273 10.48 11.28 -7.26
C GLN A 273 11.70 11.85 -8.03
N ALA A 274 12.92 11.49 -7.62
CA ALA A 274 14.14 11.93 -8.31
C ALA A 274 14.22 11.44 -9.77
N LEU A 275 13.86 10.19 -10.02
CA LEU A 275 13.80 9.63 -11.37
C LEU A 275 12.71 10.28 -12.23
N LYS A 276 11.57 10.64 -11.63
CA LYS A 276 10.52 11.42 -12.29
C LYS A 276 11.05 12.81 -12.69
N ASP A 277 11.72 13.50 -11.77
CA ASP A 277 12.27 14.83 -12.04
C ASP A 277 13.31 14.77 -13.16
N LYS A 278 14.10 13.70 -13.24
CA LYS A 278 15.02 13.41 -14.35
C LYS A 278 14.28 13.23 -15.67
N LEU A 279 13.19 12.46 -15.71
CA LEU A 279 12.37 12.30 -16.92
C LEU A 279 11.82 13.63 -17.44
N VAL A 280 11.33 14.47 -16.53
CA VAL A 280 10.83 15.81 -16.88
C VAL A 280 11.93 16.69 -17.44
N ALA A 281 13.13 16.63 -16.87
CA ALA A 281 14.31 17.36 -17.37
C ALA A 281 14.75 16.87 -18.76
N ASP A 282 14.59 15.56 -19.03
CA ASP A 282 14.91 14.93 -20.32
C ASP A 282 13.77 15.09 -21.37
N GLY A 283 12.68 15.82 -21.04
CA GLY A 283 11.59 16.15 -21.96
C GLY A 283 10.58 15.01 -22.18
N VAL A 284 10.58 13.99 -21.34
CA VAL A 284 9.57 12.92 -21.36
C VAL A 284 8.33 13.39 -20.59
N GLN A 285 7.22 13.59 -21.31
CA GLN A 285 5.91 14.01 -20.78
C GLN A 285 4.98 12.81 -20.56
#